data_7963ff0d0eeb76a275d61d6ab4f3d837
#
_entry.id   7963ff0d0eeb76a275d61d6ab4f3d837
#
_cell.length_a   1.000
_cell.length_b   1.000
_cell.length_c   1.000
_cell.angle_alpha   90.00
_cell.angle_beta   90.00
_cell.angle_gamma   90.00
#
_symmetry.space_group_name_H-M   'P 1'
#
loop_
_entity.id
_entity.type
_entity.pdbx_description
1 polymer ?
#
loop_
_entity_poly.entity_id
_entity_poly.type
_entity_poly.pdbx_seq_one_letter_code
_entity_poly.pdbx_strand_id
1 'polypeptide(L)'
;MWHAVLPLICYLIGDFATLTMTMKNNLMENLSADYVRTAIAKGLPFKTAVRKHALRNSLIPIASHFGNSLLFFMSGSFLIEVIFNIDGVGLLGYEAIMERDYPVVMGIVAINAVLLMIGNILSDMCVAVVDPRVKFGA
;
A
#
# COMPACT_ATOMS: atom_id res chain seq x y z
N MET A 1 21.86 15.20 3.33
CA MET A 1 20.66 14.58 3.95
C MET A 1 19.37 15.38 3.76
N TRP A 2 19.37 16.70 3.79
CA TRP A 2 18.15 17.53 3.65
C TRP A 2 17.49 17.45 2.26
N HIS A 3 18.23 17.16 1.19
CA HIS A 3 17.70 17.09 -0.19
C HIS A 3 16.73 15.91 -0.42
N ALA A 4 16.77 14.86 0.41
CA ALA A 4 15.87 13.71 0.27
C ALA A 4 14.52 13.90 0.98
N VAL A 5 14.38 14.89 1.87
CA VAL A 5 13.17 15.09 2.68
C VAL A 5 11.98 15.53 1.82
N LEU A 6 12.19 16.49 0.92
CA LEU A 6 11.14 17.00 0.04
C LEU A 6 10.61 15.93 -0.95
N PRO A 7 11.46 15.19 -1.68
CA PRO A 7 11.02 14.07 -2.53
C PRO A 7 10.23 13.03 -1.74
N LEU A 8 10.71 12.68 -0.55
CA LEU A 8 10.05 11.69 0.30
C LEU A 8 8.67 12.13 0.76
N ILE A 9 8.50 13.42 1.10
CA ILE A 9 7.20 14.01 1.42
C ILE A 9 6.27 13.96 0.21
N CYS A 10 6.76 14.29 -0.99
CA CYS A 10 5.96 14.22 -2.21
C CYS A 10 5.44 12.80 -2.49
N TYR A 11 6.27 11.79 -2.28
CA TYR A 11 5.85 10.39 -2.38
C TYR A 11 4.79 10.04 -1.34
N LEU A 12 5.02 10.41 -0.09
CA LEU A 12 4.15 10.03 1.04
C LEU A 12 2.78 10.69 0.99
N ILE A 13 2.67 11.94 0.54
CA ILE A 13 1.40 12.69 0.55
C ILE A 13 0.35 11.99 -0.30
N GLY A 14 0.71 11.54 -1.50
CA GLY A 14 -0.22 10.86 -2.42
C GLY A 14 -0.73 9.54 -1.86
N ASP A 15 0.18 8.72 -1.36
CA ASP A 15 -0.15 7.41 -0.80
C ASP A 15 -0.95 7.55 0.51
N PHE A 16 -0.55 8.48 1.38
CA PHE A 16 -1.23 8.75 2.64
C PHE A 16 -2.66 9.27 2.44
N ALA A 17 -2.89 10.11 1.44
CA ALA A 17 -4.23 10.59 1.09
C ALA A 17 -5.14 9.42 0.65
N THR A 18 -4.64 8.54 -0.20
CA THR A 18 -5.35 7.35 -0.68
C THR A 18 -5.67 6.40 0.47
N LEU A 19 -4.68 6.09 1.32
CA LEU A 19 -4.86 5.24 2.49
C LEU A 19 -5.89 5.81 3.47
N THR A 20 -5.85 7.11 3.71
CA THR A 20 -6.80 7.79 4.60
C THR A 20 -8.23 7.71 4.07
N MET A 21 -8.43 7.94 2.76
CA MET A 21 -9.74 7.81 2.13
C MET A 21 -10.24 6.36 2.17
N THR A 22 -9.38 5.41 1.85
CA THR A 22 -9.71 3.98 1.89
C THR A 22 -10.10 3.55 3.31
N MET A 23 -9.31 3.95 4.32
CA MET A 23 -9.63 3.67 5.73
C MET A 23 -10.96 4.27 6.15
N LYS A 24 -11.22 5.53 5.81
CA LYS A 24 -12.48 6.20 6.11
C LYS A 24 -13.68 5.45 5.51
N ASN A 25 -13.61 5.12 4.22
CA ASN A 25 -14.71 4.46 3.52
C ASN A 25 -14.98 3.06 4.10
N ASN A 26 -13.93 2.26 4.29
CA ASN A 26 -14.07 0.93 4.88
C ASN A 26 -14.58 0.97 6.32
N LEU A 27 -14.14 1.96 7.10
CA LEU A 27 -14.63 2.11 8.47
C LEU A 27 -16.12 2.50 8.50
N MET A 28 -16.56 3.41 7.63
CA MET A 28 -17.97 3.81 7.53
C MET A 28 -18.86 2.63 7.12
N GLU A 29 -18.43 1.83 6.16
CA GLU A 29 -19.12 0.63 5.73
C GLU A 29 -19.23 -0.41 6.87
N ASN A 30 -18.12 -0.71 7.52
CA ASN A 30 -18.08 -1.65 8.63
C ASN A 30 -18.88 -1.19 9.86
N LEU A 31 -18.99 0.11 10.10
CA LEU A 31 -19.81 0.66 11.20
C LEU A 31 -21.31 0.41 10.97
N SER A 32 -21.75 0.42 9.72
CA SER A 32 -23.16 0.16 9.35
C SER A 32 -23.49 -1.33 9.26
N ALA A 33 -22.51 -2.21 9.33
CA ALA A 33 -22.68 -3.64 9.16
C ALA A 33 -23.45 -4.31 10.33
N ASP A 34 -24.24 -5.32 10.02
CA ASP A 34 -25.13 -6.01 10.97
C ASP A 34 -24.40 -6.68 12.14
N TYR A 35 -23.18 -7.14 11.94
CA TYR A 35 -22.39 -7.74 13.01
C TYR A 35 -22.00 -6.74 14.11
N VAL A 36 -21.80 -5.46 13.76
CA VAL A 36 -21.54 -4.39 14.75
C VAL A 36 -22.84 -4.07 15.51
N ARG A 37 -23.95 -3.96 14.80
CA ARG A 37 -25.28 -3.77 15.43
C ARG A 37 -25.62 -4.90 16.38
N THR A 38 -25.38 -6.14 15.96
CA THR A 38 -25.60 -7.33 16.81
C THR A 38 -24.72 -7.31 18.06
N ALA A 39 -23.45 -6.90 17.94
CA ALA A 39 -22.56 -6.79 19.09
C ALA A 39 -23.05 -5.74 20.11
N ILE A 40 -23.56 -4.61 19.63
CA ILE A 40 -24.15 -3.56 20.48
C ILE A 40 -25.45 -4.07 21.13
N ALA A 41 -26.30 -4.77 20.40
CA ALA A 41 -27.54 -5.35 20.93
C ALA A 41 -27.28 -6.40 22.02
N LYS A 42 -26.12 -7.08 21.97
CA LYS A 42 -25.65 -7.99 23.03
C LYS A 42 -25.06 -7.29 24.26
N GLY A 43 -25.15 -5.95 24.32
CA GLY A 43 -24.67 -5.16 25.45
C GLY A 43 -23.23 -4.67 25.37
N LEU A 44 -22.55 -4.82 24.23
CA LEU A 44 -21.21 -4.27 24.09
C LEU A 44 -21.26 -2.73 24.00
N PRO A 45 -20.44 -2.00 24.77
CA PRO A 45 -20.33 -0.55 24.60
C PRO A 45 -19.91 -0.19 23.17
N PHE A 46 -20.51 0.86 22.60
CA PHE A 46 -20.25 1.30 21.21
C PHE A 46 -18.76 1.41 20.90
N LYS A 47 -17.98 2.06 21.77
CA LYS A 47 -16.51 2.21 21.57
C LYS A 47 -15.79 0.86 21.45
N THR A 48 -16.21 -0.12 22.23
CA THR A 48 -15.62 -1.48 22.20
C THR A 48 -16.04 -2.24 20.96
N ALA A 49 -17.30 -2.12 20.54
CA ALA A 49 -17.80 -2.72 19.30
C ALA A 49 -17.05 -2.16 18.08
N VAL A 50 -16.86 -0.83 18.01
CA VAL A 50 -16.09 -0.18 16.94
C VAL A 50 -14.65 -0.68 16.93
N ARG A 51 -13.94 -0.63 18.06
CA ARG A 51 -12.52 -0.99 18.12
C ARG A 51 -12.27 -2.47 17.85
N LYS A 52 -13.11 -3.36 18.37
CA LYS A 52 -12.91 -4.81 18.30
C LYS A 52 -13.38 -5.42 16.97
N HIS A 53 -14.44 -4.87 16.39
CA HIS A 53 -15.09 -5.43 15.21
C HIS A 53 -14.95 -4.55 13.97
N ALA A 54 -15.36 -3.28 14.00
CA ALA A 54 -15.33 -2.43 12.81
C ALA A 54 -13.90 -2.08 12.39
N LEU A 55 -13.06 -1.58 13.31
CA LEU A 55 -11.70 -1.14 13.02
C LEU A 55 -10.83 -2.28 12.49
N ARG A 56 -10.92 -3.47 13.11
CA ARG A 56 -10.13 -4.62 12.69
C ARG A 56 -10.44 -5.04 11.26
N ASN A 57 -11.70 -5.12 10.88
CA ASN A 57 -12.10 -5.46 9.52
C ASN A 57 -11.74 -4.36 8.53
N SER A 58 -11.78 -3.09 8.94
CA SER A 58 -11.40 -1.96 8.09
C SER A 58 -9.91 -1.87 7.82
N LEU A 59 -9.06 -2.54 8.60
CA LEU A 59 -7.61 -2.61 8.37
C LEU A 59 -7.21 -3.63 7.29
N ILE A 60 -8.07 -4.57 6.92
CA ILE A 60 -7.75 -5.61 5.93
C ILE A 60 -7.34 -5.01 4.58
N PRO A 61 -8.11 -4.08 3.97
CA PRO A 61 -7.71 -3.46 2.71
C PRO A 61 -6.42 -2.63 2.83
N ILE A 62 -6.15 -2.05 4.01
CA ILE A 62 -4.90 -1.30 4.24
C ILE A 62 -3.71 -2.26 4.30
N ALA A 63 -3.86 -3.40 4.96
CA ALA A 63 -2.83 -4.44 4.99
C ALA A 63 -2.50 -4.95 3.58
N SER A 64 -3.52 -5.13 2.73
CA SER A 64 -3.33 -5.49 1.32
C SER A 64 -2.61 -4.40 0.53
N HIS A 65 -2.86 -3.13 0.82
CA HIS A 65 -2.22 -2.01 0.14
C HIS A 65 -0.76 -1.83 0.53
N PHE A 66 -0.37 -2.26 1.73
CA PHE A 66 0.97 -2.03 2.27
C PHE A 66 2.09 -2.64 1.42
N GLY A 67 1.91 -3.87 0.93
CA GLY A 67 2.89 -4.51 0.04
C GLY A 67 3.05 -3.75 -1.29
N ASN A 68 1.95 -3.28 -1.86
CA ASN A 68 1.97 -2.50 -3.10
C ASN A 68 2.61 -1.12 -2.91
N SER A 69 2.39 -0.46 -1.77
CA SER A 69 3.03 0.81 -1.45
C SER A 69 4.55 0.69 -1.37
N LEU A 70 5.08 -0.37 -0.75
CA LEU A 70 6.52 -0.63 -0.71
C LEU A 70 7.11 -0.77 -2.11
N LEU A 71 6.42 -1.46 -3.01
CA LEU A 71 6.84 -1.61 -4.39
C LEU A 71 6.89 -0.27 -5.14
N PHE A 72 5.87 0.55 -4.94
CA PHE A 72 5.80 1.86 -5.56
C PHE A 72 7.00 2.73 -5.18
N PHE A 73 7.45 2.66 -3.93
CA PHE A 73 8.67 3.33 -3.48
C PHE A 73 9.93 2.77 -4.13
N MET A 74 10.00 1.46 -4.36
CA MET A 74 11.20 0.82 -4.94
C MET A 74 11.27 0.97 -6.46
N SER A 75 10.13 1.04 -7.15
CA SER A 75 10.10 1.23 -8.61
C SER A 75 10.48 2.63 -9.06
N GLY A 76 10.49 3.60 -8.13
CA GLY A 76 10.82 4.99 -8.41
C GLY A 76 9.69 5.78 -9.09
N SER A 77 9.84 7.09 -9.11
CA SER A 77 8.95 7.98 -9.86
C SER A 77 9.80 8.91 -10.73
N PHE A 78 9.77 8.67 -12.01
CA PHE A 78 10.48 9.50 -13.01
C PHE A 78 10.28 11.01 -12.76
N LEU A 79 9.04 11.47 -12.54
CA LEU A 79 8.77 12.89 -12.36
C LEU A 79 9.43 13.47 -11.12
N ILE A 80 9.38 12.76 -10.00
CA ILE A 80 10.00 13.21 -8.74
C ILE A 80 11.52 13.18 -8.89
N GLU A 81 12.08 12.15 -9.49
CA GLU A 81 13.51 11.99 -9.70
C GLU A 81 14.08 13.09 -10.60
N VAL A 82 13.37 13.45 -11.69
CA VAL A 82 13.76 14.56 -12.57
C VAL A 82 13.69 15.91 -11.86
N ILE A 83 12.57 16.20 -11.15
CA ILE A 83 12.37 17.50 -10.49
C ILE A 83 13.43 17.74 -9.39
N PHE A 84 13.77 16.68 -8.66
CA PHE A 84 14.71 16.78 -7.53
C PHE A 84 16.14 16.40 -7.89
N ASN A 85 16.41 16.10 -9.17
CA ASN A 85 17.73 15.69 -9.68
C ASN A 85 18.31 14.53 -8.87
N ILE A 86 17.53 13.45 -8.76
CA ILE A 86 17.90 12.23 -8.05
C ILE A 86 18.11 11.12 -9.07
N ASP A 87 19.29 10.48 -9.05
CA ASP A 87 19.58 9.33 -9.88
C ASP A 87 18.83 8.10 -9.33
N GLY A 88 17.64 7.84 -9.87
CA GLY A 88 16.78 6.75 -9.46
C GLY A 88 16.39 5.81 -10.60
N VAL A 89 15.69 4.73 -10.27
CA VAL A 89 15.29 3.69 -11.23
C VAL A 89 14.28 4.22 -12.25
N GLY A 90 13.42 5.15 -11.85
CA GLY A 90 12.45 5.76 -12.76
C GLY A 90 13.10 6.63 -13.82
N LEU A 91 14.12 7.44 -13.44
CA LEU A 91 14.89 8.26 -14.36
C LEU A 91 15.71 7.37 -15.31
N LEU A 92 16.41 6.38 -14.77
CA LEU A 92 17.17 5.41 -15.55
C LEU A 92 16.28 4.71 -16.60
N GLY A 93 15.07 4.31 -16.21
CA GLY A 93 14.13 3.69 -17.14
C GLY A 93 13.68 4.64 -18.26
N TYR A 94 13.44 5.90 -17.93
CA TYR A 94 13.10 6.91 -18.93
C TYR A 94 14.23 7.15 -19.91
N GLU A 95 15.45 7.34 -19.43
CA GLU A 95 16.64 7.54 -20.26
C GLU A 95 16.88 6.35 -21.18
N ALA A 96 16.82 5.14 -20.66
CA ALA A 96 16.96 3.90 -21.43
C ALA A 96 15.92 3.78 -22.56
N ILE A 97 14.68 4.23 -22.33
CA ILE A 97 13.64 4.25 -23.38
C ILE A 97 13.98 5.29 -24.45
N MET A 98 14.43 6.49 -24.05
CA MET A 98 14.78 7.56 -25.01
C MET A 98 16.00 7.19 -25.85
N GLU A 99 16.98 6.51 -25.27
CA GLU A 99 18.19 6.03 -25.93
C GLU A 99 18.00 4.70 -26.71
N ARG A 100 16.80 4.08 -26.56
CA ARG A 100 16.46 2.77 -27.12
C ARG A 100 17.36 1.64 -26.63
N ASP A 101 17.84 1.75 -25.39
CA ASP A 101 18.63 0.70 -24.75
C ASP A 101 17.71 -0.42 -24.21
N TYR A 102 17.33 -1.33 -25.13
CA TYR A 102 16.45 -2.45 -24.82
C TYR A 102 16.97 -3.37 -23.71
N PRO A 103 18.27 -3.71 -23.63
CA PRO A 103 18.84 -4.48 -22.53
C PRO A 103 18.54 -3.88 -21.15
N VAL A 104 18.73 -2.57 -20.97
CA VAL A 104 18.47 -1.89 -19.70
C VAL A 104 16.97 -1.85 -19.40
N VAL A 105 16.13 -1.52 -20.39
CA VAL A 105 14.66 -1.53 -20.23
C VAL A 105 14.16 -2.91 -19.78
N MET A 106 14.61 -3.98 -20.44
CA MET A 106 14.23 -5.35 -20.08
C MET A 106 14.72 -5.73 -18.67
N GLY A 107 15.92 -5.29 -18.29
CA GLY A 107 16.45 -5.48 -16.95
C GLY A 107 15.59 -4.83 -15.87
N ILE A 108 15.19 -3.58 -16.08
CA ILE A 108 14.31 -2.84 -15.17
C ILE A 108 12.94 -3.52 -15.06
N VAL A 109 12.35 -3.94 -16.18
CA VAL A 109 11.06 -4.65 -16.17
C VAL A 109 11.18 -5.97 -15.41
N ALA A 110 12.25 -6.74 -15.59
CA ALA A 110 12.48 -7.99 -14.87
C ALA A 110 12.62 -7.76 -13.36
N ILE A 111 13.38 -6.76 -12.94
CA ILE A 111 13.54 -6.39 -11.53
C ILE A 111 12.20 -5.96 -10.93
N ASN A 112 11.45 -5.10 -11.62
CA ASN A 112 10.14 -4.66 -11.16
C ASN A 112 9.14 -5.82 -11.04
N ALA A 113 9.18 -6.81 -11.95
CA ALA A 113 8.35 -8.01 -11.87
C ALA A 113 8.68 -8.84 -10.61
N VAL A 114 9.95 -9.04 -10.31
CA VAL A 114 10.38 -9.75 -9.09
C VAL A 114 9.94 -8.98 -7.83
N LEU A 115 10.15 -7.66 -7.80
CA LEU A 115 9.71 -6.81 -6.71
C LEU A 115 8.19 -6.91 -6.52
N LEU A 116 7.40 -6.89 -7.61
CA LEU A 116 5.95 -7.06 -7.56
C LEU A 116 5.55 -8.38 -6.89
N MET A 117 6.21 -9.48 -7.24
CA MET A 117 5.94 -10.77 -6.61
C MET A 117 6.25 -10.75 -5.11
N ILE A 118 7.38 -10.17 -4.73
CA ILE A 118 7.76 -10.01 -3.31
C ILE A 118 6.73 -9.15 -2.57
N GLY A 119 6.31 -8.03 -3.14
CA GLY A 119 5.31 -7.15 -2.54
C GLY A 119 3.96 -7.82 -2.34
N ASN A 120 3.51 -8.62 -3.31
CA ASN A 120 2.28 -9.39 -3.17
C ASN A 120 2.38 -10.40 -2.01
N ILE A 121 3.50 -11.12 -1.91
CA ILE A 121 3.72 -12.05 -0.80
C ILE A 121 3.71 -11.31 0.55
N LEU A 122 4.38 -10.16 0.63
CA LEU A 122 4.38 -9.34 1.85
C LEU A 122 2.98 -8.83 2.19
N SER A 123 2.20 -8.41 1.18
CA SER A 123 0.80 -8.01 1.33
C SER A 123 -0.04 -9.15 1.90
N ASP A 124 0.08 -10.35 1.34
CA ASP A 124 -0.66 -11.53 1.79
C ASP A 124 -0.29 -11.91 3.24
N MET A 125 1.00 -11.81 3.58
CA MET A 125 1.45 -12.00 4.96
C MET A 125 0.87 -10.97 5.93
N CYS A 126 0.82 -9.68 5.53
CA CYS A 126 0.20 -8.63 6.34
C CYS A 126 -1.30 -8.88 6.54
N VAL A 127 -2.01 -9.28 5.48
CA VAL A 127 -3.44 -9.64 5.56
C VAL A 127 -3.65 -10.82 6.51
N ALA A 128 -2.82 -11.85 6.43
CA ALA A 128 -2.92 -13.02 7.31
C ALA A 128 -2.72 -12.69 8.80
N VAL A 129 -1.87 -11.71 9.10
CA VAL A 129 -1.68 -11.22 10.47
C VAL A 129 -2.89 -10.44 10.98
N VAL A 130 -3.52 -9.64 10.10
CA VAL A 130 -4.69 -8.81 10.45
C VAL A 130 -5.97 -9.63 10.50
N ASP A 131 -6.15 -10.56 9.55
CA ASP A 131 -7.32 -11.44 9.48
C ASP A 131 -6.95 -12.92 9.71
N PRO A 132 -7.11 -13.44 10.94
CA PRO A 132 -6.83 -14.84 11.26
C PRO A 132 -7.82 -15.83 10.62
N ARG A 133 -8.82 -15.37 9.88
CA ARG A 133 -9.76 -16.22 9.13
C ARG A 133 -9.20 -16.66 7.78
N VAL A 134 -8.19 -15.94 7.27
CA VAL A 134 -7.48 -16.35 6.06
C VAL A 134 -6.63 -17.57 6.39
N LYS A 135 -7.18 -18.75 6.16
CA LYS A 135 -6.39 -19.99 6.12
C LYS A 135 -5.80 -20.07 4.71
N PHE A 136 -4.47 -19.99 4.61
CA PHE A 136 -3.80 -20.39 3.37
C PHE A 136 -4.19 -21.85 3.11
N GLY A 137 -5.04 -22.05 2.11
CA GLY A 137 -5.86 -23.22 1.95
C GLY A 137 -5.10 -24.53 1.82
N ALA A 138 -5.76 -25.56 2.26
CA ALA A 138 -5.54 -26.91 1.79
C ALA A 138 -6.16 -27.07 0.42
#